data_78a74c837863b4b1073be260c21c642d
#
_entry.id   78a74c837863b4b1073be260c21c642d
#
_cell.length_a   1.000
_cell.length_b   1.000
_cell.length_c   1.000
_cell.angle_alpha   90.00
_cell.angle_beta   90.00
_cell.angle_gamma   90.00
#
_symmetry.space_group_name_H-M   'P 1'
#
loop_
_entity.id
_entity.type
_entity.pdbx_description
1 polymer ?
#
loop_
_entity_poly.entity_id
_entity_poly.type
_entity_poly.pdbx_seq_one_letter_code
_entity_poly.pdbx_strand_id
1 'polypeptide(L)'
;IEASEPIPYFADKILLNFSARYRNHDINYFPLKEHKCVFFGYESEYIAFTERWQLDCELLKCQDALMLATIVGSCKAFIGNQSSTYAIAEQMKVKRLLEVCVHSPNVIPVNNGFDYLTNQGFNYLLNTL
;
A
#
# COMPACT_ATOMS: atom_id res chain seq x y z
N ILE A 1 12.57 13.56 3.52
CA ILE A 1 12.24 13.84 2.10
C ILE A 1 11.09 14.84 2.06
N GLU A 2 11.30 15.96 1.41
CA GLU A 2 10.24 16.90 1.15
C GLU A 2 9.64 16.60 -0.24
N ALA A 3 8.36 16.27 -0.26
CA ALA A 3 7.66 16.01 -1.50
C ALA A 3 7.23 17.31 -2.16
N SER A 4 7.06 17.26 -3.48
CA SER A 4 6.41 18.31 -4.26
C SER A 4 4.93 18.40 -3.88
N GLU A 5 4.22 19.38 -4.43
CA GLU A 5 2.79 19.50 -4.20
C GLU A 5 2.02 18.23 -4.63
N PRO A 6 0.90 17.91 -3.97
CA PRO A 6 0.11 16.74 -4.30
C PRO A 6 -0.34 16.72 -5.76
N ILE A 7 -0.37 15.53 -6.34
CA ILE A 7 -0.81 15.30 -7.72
C ILE A 7 -2.28 14.90 -7.69
N PRO A 8 -3.20 15.73 -8.24
CA PRO A 8 -4.66 15.47 -8.14
C PRO A 8 -5.10 14.11 -8.70
N TYR A 9 -4.39 13.58 -9.69
CA TYR A 9 -4.71 12.29 -10.29
C TYR A 9 -4.76 11.16 -9.26
N PHE A 10 -3.95 11.24 -8.19
CA PHE A 10 -3.85 10.19 -7.19
C PHE A 10 -4.76 10.41 -5.97
N ALA A 11 -5.49 11.50 -5.90
CA ALA A 11 -6.25 11.87 -4.70
C ALA A 11 -7.32 10.85 -4.30
N ASP A 12 -7.87 10.10 -5.25
CA ASP A 12 -8.89 9.08 -5.01
C ASP A 12 -8.35 7.65 -5.10
N LYS A 13 -7.03 7.48 -5.14
CA LYS A 13 -6.41 6.18 -5.35
C LYS A 13 -5.73 5.66 -4.11
N ILE A 14 -5.77 4.32 -3.96
CA ILE A 14 -5.01 3.60 -2.94
C ILE A 14 -3.74 3.08 -3.60
N LEU A 15 -2.58 3.39 -3.01
CA LEU A 15 -1.31 2.85 -3.47
C LEU A 15 -1.07 1.51 -2.80
N LEU A 16 -0.87 0.47 -3.61
CA LEU A 16 -0.56 -0.88 -3.15
C LEU A 16 0.93 -1.16 -3.34
N ASN A 17 1.54 -1.73 -2.30
CA ASN A 17 2.91 -2.22 -2.39
C ASN A 17 3.04 -3.50 -1.57
N PHE A 18 3.15 -4.63 -2.25
CA PHE A 18 3.29 -5.94 -1.61
C PHE A 18 4.57 -6.59 -2.11
N SER A 19 5.62 -6.51 -1.30
CA SER A 19 6.86 -7.19 -1.58
C SER A 19 6.72 -8.70 -1.35
N ALA A 20 7.58 -9.51 -2.01
CA ALA A 20 7.51 -10.95 -1.88
C ALA A 20 7.87 -11.45 -0.49
N ARG A 21 8.56 -10.64 0.32
CA ARG A 21 8.96 -10.98 1.69
C ARG A 21 7.95 -10.47 2.70
N TYR A 22 7.92 -11.10 3.87
CA TYR A 22 7.12 -10.64 5.01
C TYR A 22 5.63 -10.57 4.71
N ARG A 23 5.12 -11.56 3.97
CA ARG A 23 3.72 -11.62 3.57
C ARG A 23 2.85 -12.37 4.58
N ASN A 24 1.59 -11.96 4.66
CA ASN A 24 0.53 -12.72 5.31
C ASN A 24 -0.42 -13.24 4.22
N HIS A 25 -0.31 -14.52 3.91
CA HIS A 25 -1.08 -15.13 2.81
C HIS A 25 -2.53 -15.46 3.20
N ASP A 26 -2.93 -15.23 4.44
CA ASP A 26 -4.29 -15.49 4.91
C ASP A 26 -5.26 -14.33 4.63
N ILE A 27 -4.76 -13.21 4.14
CA ILE A 27 -5.58 -12.03 3.86
C ILE A 27 -6.21 -12.17 2.48
N ASN A 28 -7.51 -11.88 2.41
CA ASN A 28 -8.27 -11.83 1.16
C ASN A 28 -8.34 -10.39 0.67
N TYR A 29 -7.76 -10.12 -0.50
CA TYR A 29 -7.72 -8.79 -1.09
C TYR A 29 -8.76 -8.54 -2.17
N PHE A 30 -9.69 -9.47 -2.40
CA PHE A 30 -10.81 -9.23 -3.33
C PHE A 30 -11.60 -7.94 -3.02
N PRO A 31 -11.78 -7.52 -1.77
CA PRO A 31 -12.47 -6.25 -1.49
C PRO A 31 -11.83 -5.02 -2.11
N LEU A 32 -10.55 -5.08 -2.51
CA LEU A 32 -9.90 -3.96 -3.19
C LEU A 32 -10.51 -3.66 -4.56
N LYS A 33 -11.26 -4.59 -5.14
CA LYS A 33 -11.96 -4.37 -6.42
C LYS A 33 -12.96 -3.22 -6.37
N GLU A 34 -13.45 -2.89 -5.19
CA GLU A 34 -14.38 -1.79 -4.98
C GLU A 34 -13.68 -0.43 -4.90
N HIS A 35 -12.37 -0.41 -5.01
CA HIS A 35 -11.56 0.79 -4.86
C HIS A 35 -10.69 1.03 -6.08
N LYS A 36 -10.34 2.29 -6.31
CA LYS A 36 -9.36 2.65 -7.33
C LYS A 36 -7.96 2.47 -6.75
N CYS A 37 -7.18 1.59 -7.38
CA CYS A 37 -5.86 1.24 -6.88
C CYS A 37 -4.79 1.48 -7.95
N VAL A 38 -3.57 1.76 -7.49
CA VAL A 38 -2.35 1.75 -8.28
C VAL A 38 -1.33 0.90 -7.53
N PHE A 39 -0.41 0.27 -8.23
CA PHE A 39 0.57 -0.62 -7.62
C PHE A 39 1.98 -0.08 -7.86
N PHE A 40 2.82 -0.09 -6.83
CA PHE A 40 4.24 0.18 -6.95
C PHE A 40 5.02 -1.02 -6.42
N GLY A 41 6.03 -1.45 -7.17
CA GLY A 41 6.87 -2.58 -6.82
C GLY A 41 7.53 -3.19 -8.06
N TYR A 42 8.16 -4.33 -7.90
CA TYR A 42 8.70 -5.07 -9.02
C TYR A 42 7.57 -5.61 -9.91
N GLU A 43 7.85 -5.72 -11.21
CA GLU A 43 6.85 -6.23 -12.14
C GLU A 43 6.34 -7.62 -11.76
N SER A 44 7.24 -8.50 -11.27
CA SER A 44 6.87 -9.83 -10.80
C SER A 44 5.89 -9.78 -9.62
N GLU A 45 6.08 -8.85 -8.70
CA GLU A 45 5.18 -8.66 -7.56
C GLU A 45 3.82 -8.13 -8.00
N TYR A 46 3.82 -7.20 -8.93
CA TYR A 46 2.61 -6.65 -9.52
C TYR A 46 1.78 -7.74 -10.23
N ILE A 47 2.43 -8.53 -11.08
CA ILE A 47 1.76 -9.61 -11.81
C ILE A 47 1.19 -10.63 -10.83
N ALA A 48 1.98 -11.08 -9.87
CA ALA A 48 1.54 -12.06 -8.88
C ALA A 48 0.32 -11.58 -8.10
N PHE A 49 0.34 -10.33 -7.65
CA PHE A 49 -0.75 -9.77 -6.84
C PHE A 49 -2.02 -9.54 -7.68
N THR A 50 -1.89 -8.92 -8.84
CA THR A 50 -3.04 -8.60 -9.68
C THR A 50 -3.69 -9.84 -10.28
N GLU A 51 -2.91 -10.86 -10.64
CA GLU A 51 -3.46 -12.14 -11.10
C GLU A 51 -4.15 -12.89 -9.97
N ARG A 52 -3.51 -12.95 -8.79
CA ARG A 52 -4.09 -13.65 -7.64
C ARG A 52 -5.45 -13.10 -7.24
N TRP A 53 -5.61 -11.78 -7.27
CA TRP A 53 -6.82 -11.11 -6.80
C TRP A 53 -7.68 -10.56 -7.93
N GLN A 54 -7.27 -10.78 -9.20
CA GLN A 54 -7.99 -10.33 -10.38
C GLN A 54 -8.28 -8.82 -10.33
N LEU A 55 -7.24 -8.07 -9.97
CA LEU A 55 -7.33 -6.61 -9.89
C LEU A 55 -6.93 -5.97 -11.20
N ASP A 56 -7.70 -4.94 -11.59
CA ASP A 56 -7.39 -4.10 -12.73
C ASP A 56 -6.82 -2.77 -12.21
N CYS A 57 -5.50 -2.69 -12.07
CA CYS A 57 -4.83 -1.49 -11.62
C CYS A 57 -3.51 -1.32 -12.38
N GLU A 58 -3.05 -0.08 -12.49
CA GLU A 58 -1.80 0.20 -13.21
C GLU A 58 -0.58 -0.03 -12.33
N LEU A 59 0.52 -0.42 -12.97
CA LEU A 59 1.83 -0.46 -12.33
C LEU A 59 2.49 0.90 -12.50
N LEU A 60 2.79 1.56 -11.38
CA LEU A 60 3.49 2.84 -11.39
C LEU A 60 4.97 2.63 -11.68
N LYS A 61 5.54 3.54 -12.46
CA LYS A 61 6.97 3.59 -12.71
C LYS A 61 7.49 4.92 -12.19
N CYS A 62 8.35 4.85 -11.17
CA CYS A 62 8.96 6.02 -10.56
C CYS A 62 10.45 6.02 -10.85
N GLN A 63 10.98 7.20 -11.21
CA GLN A 63 12.38 7.34 -11.59
C GLN A 63 13.28 7.56 -10.37
N ASP A 64 12.73 8.12 -9.29
CA ASP A 64 13.50 8.43 -8.10
C ASP A 64 12.62 8.45 -6.84
N ALA A 65 13.28 8.55 -5.68
CA ALA A 65 12.61 8.54 -4.39
C ALA A 65 11.71 9.78 -4.17
N LEU A 66 12.08 10.92 -4.73
CA LEU A 66 11.27 12.14 -4.59
C LEU A 66 9.95 12.00 -5.35
N MET A 67 9.98 11.47 -6.56
CA MET A 67 8.79 11.20 -7.34
C MET A 67 7.87 10.22 -6.62
N LEU A 68 8.45 9.14 -6.07
CA LEU A 68 7.69 8.15 -5.31
C LEU A 68 7.05 8.79 -4.06
N ALA A 69 7.81 9.58 -3.31
CA ALA A 69 7.29 10.25 -2.12
C ALA A 69 6.13 11.20 -2.48
N THR A 70 6.25 11.93 -3.58
CA THR A 70 5.19 12.83 -4.06
C THR A 70 3.92 12.05 -4.39
N ILE A 71 4.05 10.92 -5.10
CA ILE A 71 2.90 10.07 -5.45
C ILE A 71 2.28 9.48 -4.19
N VAL A 72 3.09 8.92 -3.29
CA VAL A 72 2.60 8.35 -2.02
C VAL A 72 1.83 9.39 -1.22
N GLY A 73 2.39 10.58 -1.08
CA GLY A 73 1.74 11.68 -0.34
C GLY A 73 0.47 12.21 -1.02
N SER A 74 0.31 11.96 -2.32
CA SER A 74 -0.86 12.39 -3.08
C SER A 74 -2.02 11.41 -3.00
N CYS A 75 -1.74 10.14 -2.66
CA CYS A 75 -2.75 9.10 -2.63
C CYS A 75 -3.69 9.25 -1.42
N LYS A 76 -4.87 8.70 -1.57
CA LYS A 76 -5.87 8.61 -0.50
C LYS A 76 -5.37 7.77 0.67
N ALA A 77 -4.69 6.66 0.37
CA ALA A 77 -4.14 5.76 1.37
C ALA A 77 -3.05 4.88 0.76
N PHE A 78 -2.26 4.26 1.63
CA PHE A 78 -1.27 3.25 1.29
C PHE A 78 -1.67 1.93 1.94
N ILE A 79 -1.60 0.82 1.20
CA ILE A 79 -1.82 -0.52 1.75
C ILE A 79 -0.66 -1.40 1.27
N GLY A 80 -0.02 -2.07 2.21
CA GLY A 80 1.08 -2.97 1.87
C GLY A 80 1.64 -3.68 3.05
N ASN A 81 2.76 -4.36 2.82
CA ASN A 81 3.51 -5.02 3.87
C ASN A 81 4.77 -4.24 4.22
N GLN A 82 5.55 -4.76 5.15
CA GLN A 82 6.78 -4.12 5.59
C GLN A 82 7.79 -4.03 4.43
N SER A 83 8.13 -2.79 4.05
CA SER A 83 9.01 -2.52 2.90
C SER A 83 9.60 -1.11 3.00
N SER A 84 10.54 -0.79 2.11
CA SER A 84 11.08 0.57 2.00
C SER A 84 10.01 1.58 1.56
N THR A 85 9.06 1.16 0.74
CA THR A 85 7.95 2.01 0.31
C THR A 85 7.03 2.35 1.47
N TYR A 86 6.80 1.39 2.39
CA TYR A 86 6.05 1.65 3.61
C TYR A 86 6.74 2.73 4.45
N ALA A 87 8.06 2.70 4.55
CA ALA A 87 8.82 3.72 5.30
C ALA A 87 8.62 5.12 4.70
N ILE A 88 8.56 5.24 3.39
CA ILE A 88 8.25 6.50 2.72
C ILE A 88 6.83 6.96 3.06
N ALA A 89 5.85 6.06 3.01
CA ALA A 89 4.47 6.37 3.33
C ALA A 89 4.34 6.86 4.79
N GLU A 90 5.10 6.27 5.71
CA GLU A 90 5.11 6.70 7.10
C GLU A 90 5.66 8.11 7.26
N GLN A 91 6.73 8.46 6.56
CA GLN A 91 7.28 9.83 6.57
C GLN A 91 6.29 10.84 5.98
N MET A 92 5.56 10.45 4.96
CA MET A 92 4.57 11.32 4.33
C MET A 92 3.28 11.44 5.14
N LYS A 93 3.12 10.66 6.20
CA LYS A 93 1.96 10.65 7.10
C LYS A 93 0.63 10.40 6.39
N VAL A 94 0.67 9.76 5.23
CA VAL A 94 -0.54 9.30 4.53
C VAL A 94 -1.18 8.19 5.34
N LYS A 95 -2.50 8.02 5.21
CA LYS A 95 -3.18 6.90 5.87
C LYS A 95 -2.62 5.59 5.35
N ARG A 96 -2.20 4.72 6.27
CA ARG A 96 -1.48 3.49 5.94
C ARG A 96 -2.10 2.30 6.62
N LEU A 97 -2.28 1.22 5.84
CA LEU A 97 -2.69 -0.07 6.38
C LEU A 97 -1.53 -1.06 6.15
N LEU A 98 -1.01 -1.62 7.23
CA LEU A 98 0.15 -2.53 7.21
C LEU A 98 -0.29 -3.96 7.39
N GLU A 99 -0.02 -4.81 6.38
CA GLU A 99 -0.19 -6.27 6.50
C GLU A 99 0.85 -6.82 7.48
N VAL A 100 0.39 -7.53 8.50
CA VAL A 100 1.27 -8.12 9.51
C VAL A 100 1.70 -9.51 9.08
N CYS A 101 3.03 -9.73 9.07
CA CYS A 101 3.62 -11.05 8.85
C CYS A 101 3.88 -11.71 10.21
N VAL A 102 3.24 -12.87 10.47
CA VAL A 102 3.35 -13.56 11.77
C VAL A 102 4.72 -14.19 11.99
N HIS A 103 5.52 -14.35 10.96
CA HIS A 103 6.82 -15.01 11.03
C HIS A 103 8.00 -14.03 11.12
N SER A 104 7.73 -12.75 11.16
CA SER A 104 8.78 -11.71 11.19
C SER A 104 8.33 -10.56 12.07
N PRO A 105 9.28 -9.89 12.77
CA PRO A 105 8.94 -8.66 13.47
C PRO A 105 8.44 -7.61 12.48
N ASN A 106 7.39 -6.91 12.83
CA ASN A 106 6.87 -5.82 12.02
C ASN A 106 7.23 -4.48 12.66
N VAL A 107 7.30 -3.44 11.83
CA VAL A 107 7.34 -2.08 12.35
C VAL A 107 6.01 -1.78 13.04
N ILE A 108 6.04 -0.91 14.04
CA ILE A 108 4.82 -0.49 14.73
C ILE A 108 4.31 0.76 14.02
N PRO A 109 3.10 0.73 13.42
CA PRO A 109 2.54 1.92 12.80
C PRO A 109 2.30 3.03 13.82
N VAL A 110 2.58 4.26 13.42
CA VAL A 110 2.35 5.44 14.25
C VAL A 110 1.53 6.47 13.47
N ASN A 111 0.98 7.45 14.19
CA ASN A 111 0.17 8.52 13.61
C ASN A 111 -1.04 7.95 12.85
N ASN A 112 -1.09 8.12 11.53
CA ASN A 112 -2.21 7.71 10.69
C ASN A 112 -2.00 6.30 10.10
N GLY A 113 -1.24 5.45 10.79
CA GLY A 113 -0.95 4.07 10.38
C GLY A 113 -1.68 3.06 11.25
N PHE A 114 -2.16 1.99 10.64
CA PHE A 114 -2.89 0.90 11.30
C PHE A 114 -2.42 -0.42 10.71
N ASP A 115 -2.29 -1.45 11.55
CA ASP A 115 -1.94 -2.78 11.08
C ASP A 115 -3.15 -3.73 11.11
N TYR A 116 -3.06 -4.79 10.33
CA TYR A 116 -4.09 -5.82 10.31
C TYR A 116 -3.46 -7.20 10.17
N LEU A 117 -4.00 -8.16 10.91
CA LEU A 117 -3.56 -9.56 10.91
C LEU A 117 -4.60 -10.49 10.29
N THR A 118 -5.87 -10.09 10.28
CA THR A 118 -7.00 -10.93 9.86
C THR A 118 -7.82 -10.25 8.78
N ASN A 119 -8.62 -11.05 8.07
CA ASN A 119 -9.57 -10.52 7.08
C ASN A 119 -10.57 -9.56 7.72
N GLN A 120 -11.04 -9.87 8.92
CA GLN A 120 -11.98 -9.00 9.62
C GLN A 120 -11.33 -7.65 9.93
N GLY A 121 -10.09 -7.65 10.41
CA GLY A 121 -9.34 -6.42 10.67
C GLY A 121 -9.10 -5.62 9.41
N PHE A 122 -8.69 -6.27 8.32
CA PHE A 122 -8.48 -5.61 7.05
C PHE A 122 -9.77 -4.96 6.52
N ASN A 123 -10.86 -5.71 6.52
CA ASN A 123 -12.14 -5.20 6.03
C ASN A 123 -12.64 -4.01 6.84
N TYR A 124 -12.47 -4.07 8.16
CA TYR A 124 -12.83 -2.96 9.03
C TYR A 124 -12.04 -1.70 8.66
N LEU A 125 -10.72 -1.82 8.51
CA LEU A 125 -9.85 -0.68 8.19
C LEU A 125 -10.13 -0.15 6.76
N LEU A 126 -10.35 -1.05 5.80
CA LEU A 126 -10.65 -0.66 4.43
C LEU A 126 -11.92 0.18 4.36
N ASN A 127 -12.92 -0.15 5.15
CA ASN A 127 -14.18 0.59 5.19
C ASN A 127 -14.04 1.99 5.81
N THR A 128 -12.90 2.30 6.43
CA THR A 128 -12.63 3.64 6.96
C THR A 128 -12.02 4.60 5.93
N LEU A 129 -11.68 4.09 4.76
CA LEU A 129 -11.04 4.91 3.71
C LEU A 129 -12.05 5.77 2.96
#